data_f0c6fe52d93a14134a93cb75e51c4420
#
_entry.id   f0c6fe52d93a14134a93cb75e51c4420
#
_cell.length_a   1.000
_cell.length_b   1.000
_cell.length_c   1.000
_cell.angle_alpha   90.00
_cell.angle_beta   90.00
_cell.angle_gamma   90.00
#
_symmetry.space_group_name_H-M   'P 1'
#
loop_
_entity.id
_entity.type
_entity.pdbx_description
1 polymer ?
#
loop_
_entity_poly.entity_id
_entity_poly.type
_entity_poly.pdbx_seq_one_letter_code
_entity_poly.pdbx_strand_id
1 'polypeptide(L)'
;MELSELSLVIPGSEIRLEGDTLSLRLGTPREELLMPVYGFPGGISATTGLRVFSTIWDGDAFYTTDGYYPYYLIWMDPDAYGFAVVIFMYANIAGTIRGIVVFQDEYYGRSEVLTYNVELRPGWNTVIGTGGPDPIVSDRWNMTLVTGRPGDEFVWILREPGN
;
A
#
# COMPACT_ATOMS: atom_id res chain seq x y z
N MET A 1 3.14 -3.89 -21.81
CA MET A 1 2.50 -4.08 -20.51
C MET A 1 1.01 -3.89 -20.74
N GLU A 2 0.24 -4.95 -20.70
CA GLU A 2 -1.22 -4.83 -20.80
C GLU A 2 -1.75 -4.48 -19.40
N LEU A 3 -2.14 -3.22 -19.26
CA LEU A 3 -2.74 -2.69 -18.02
C LEU A 3 -4.22 -3.14 -17.85
N SER A 4 -4.62 -4.18 -18.63
CA SER A 4 -5.99 -4.71 -18.66
C SER A 4 -6.39 -5.42 -17.36
N GLU A 5 -5.43 -5.82 -16.54
CA GLU A 5 -5.69 -6.65 -15.36
C GLU A 5 -6.15 -5.87 -14.13
N LEU A 6 -5.74 -4.61 -13.98
CA LEU A 6 -6.27 -3.75 -12.92
C LEU A 6 -7.80 -3.65 -13.00
N SER A 7 -8.35 -3.61 -14.20
CA SER A 7 -9.81 -3.55 -14.42
C SER A 7 -10.53 -4.85 -14.07
N LEU A 8 -9.84 -6.00 -14.01
CA LEU A 8 -10.42 -7.27 -13.57
C LEU A 8 -10.61 -7.30 -12.05
N VAL A 9 -9.63 -6.77 -11.32
CA VAL A 9 -9.65 -6.72 -9.85
C VAL A 9 -10.45 -5.51 -9.36
N ILE A 10 -10.25 -4.33 -9.98
CA ILE A 10 -10.92 -3.09 -9.64
C ILE A 10 -11.66 -2.55 -10.88
N PRO A 11 -12.91 -2.96 -11.09
CA PRO A 11 -13.68 -2.58 -12.28
C PRO A 11 -13.76 -1.07 -12.47
N GLY A 12 -13.54 -0.61 -13.70
CA GLY A 12 -13.54 0.81 -14.06
C GLY A 12 -12.24 1.55 -13.76
N SER A 13 -11.19 0.82 -13.37
CA SER A 13 -9.84 1.39 -13.26
C SER A 13 -9.20 1.55 -14.64
N GLU A 14 -8.38 2.59 -14.76
CA GLU A 14 -7.66 2.92 -15.99
C GLU A 14 -6.32 3.55 -15.65
N ILE A 15 -5.28 3.11 -16.33
CA ILE A 15 -3.96 3.74 -16.28
C ILE A 15 -3.64 4.23 -17.69
N ARG A 16 -3.25 5.49 -17.81
CA ARG A 16 -2.83 6.09 -19.07
C ARG A 16 -1.43 6.68 -18.90
N LEU A 17 -0.59 6.43 -19.89
CA LEU A 17 0.70 7.07 -20.04
C LEU A 17 0.66 7.92 -21.32
N GLU A 18 0.74 9.23 -21.18
CA GLU A 18 0.78 10.19 -22.29
C GLU A 18 2.08 11.00 -22.19
N GLY A 19 3.04 10.67 -23.05
CA GLY A 19 4.41 11.18 -22.90
C GLY A 19 5.00 10.73 -21.58
N ASP A 20 5.44 11.70 -20.75
CA ASP A 20 6.00 11.45 -19.42
C ASP A 20 4.95 11.59 -18.31
N THR A 21 3.67 11.71 -18.65
CA THR A 21 2.60 11.88 -17.69
C THR A 21 1.83 10.58 -17.49
N LEU A 22 1.87 10.06 -16.26
CA LEU A 22 1.05 8.94 -15.84
C LEU A 22 -0.23 9.46 -15.18
N SER A 23 -1.37 8.99 -15.66
CA SER A 23 -2.66 9.20 -15.01
C SER A 23 -3.26 7.88 -14.54
N LEU A 24 -3.67 7.85 -13.28
CA LEU A 24 -4.31 6.70 -12.65
C LEU A 24 -5.73 7.08 -12.25
N ARG A 25 -6.70 6.33 -12.77
CA ARG A 25 -8.08 6.38 -12.31
C ARG A 25 -8.43 5.04 -11.68
N LEU A 26 -8.80 5.04 -10.40
CA LEU A 26 -9.21 3.85 -9.68
C LEU A 26 -10.73 3.74 -9.66
N GLY A 27 -11.23 2.61 -10.08
CA GLY A 27 -12.65 2.24 -9.98
C GLY A 27 -13.03 1.85 -8.55
N THR A 28 -14.14 1.15 -8.38
CA THR A 28 -14.58 0.64 -7.08
C THR A 28 -14.20 -0.83 -6.96
N PRO A 29 -13.46 -1.24 -5.92
CA PRO A 29 -13.18 -2.65 -5.66
C PRO A 29 -14.47 -3.43 -5.47
N ARG A 30 -14.46 -4.71 -5.85
CA ARG A 30 -15.57 -5.61 -5.56
C ARG A 30 -15.69 -5.79 -4.06
N GLU A 31 -16.91 -5.98 -3.57
CA GLU A 31 -17.18 -6.07 -2.12
C GLU A 31 -16.46 -7.26 -1.48
N GLU A 32 -16.32 -8.37 -2.18
CA GLU A 32 -15.61 -9.56 -1.72
C GLU A 32 -14.11 -9.34 -1.48
N LEU A 33 -13.52 -8.31 -2.10
CA LEU A 33 -12.12 -7.94 -1.90
C LEU A 33 -11.91 -7.04 -0.67
N LEU A 34 -12.99 -6.52 -0.09
CA LEU A 34 -12.89 -5.66 1.08
C LEU A 34 -12.66 -6.51 2.33
N MET A 35 -11.47 -6.42 2.89
CA MET A 35 -11.09 -7.16 4.09
C MET A 35 -11.45 -6.38 5.36
N PRO A 36 -12.02 -7.03 6.37
CA PRO A 36 -12.23 -6.40 7.66
C PRO A 36 -10.90 -6.14 8.36
N VAL A 37 -10.77 -4.96 8.95
CA VAL A 37 -9.56 -4.56 9.70
C VAL A 37 -9.65 -5.08 11.15
N TYR A 38 -9.95 -6.35 11.32
CA TYR A 38 -9.88 -7.01 12.62
C TYR A 38 -9.08 -8.30 12.51
N GLY A 39 -8.36 -8.63 13.55
CA GLY A 39 -7.62 -9.90 13.61
C GLY A 39 -6.13 -9.80 13.29
N PHE A 40 -5.58 -8.62 13.12
CA PHE A 40 -4.13 -8.47 13.18
C PHE A 40 -3.67 -8.83 14.61
N PRO A 41 -2.62 -9.65 14.76
CA PRO A 41 -2.14 -10.03 16.08
C PRO A 41 -1.77 -8.79 16.87
N GLY A 42 -2.49 -8.54 17.95
CA GLY A 42 -2.25 -7.66 19.06
C GLY A 42 -1.85 -6.20 18.76
N GLY A 43 -2.69 -5.24 19.08
CA GLY A 43 -2.30 -3.84 19.17
C GLY A 43 -2.94 -2.89 18.16
N ILE A 44 -3.72 -3.38 17.19
CA ILE A 44 -4.47 -2.52 16.27
C ILE A 44 -5.92 -2.38 16.71
N SER A 45 -6.40 -1.13 16.71
CA SER A 45 -7.80 -0.79 16.82
C SER A 45 -8.30 -0.19 15.52
N ALA A 46 -9.49 -0.59 15.09
CA ALA A 46 -10.16 -0.03 13.92
C ALA A 46 -11.61 0.30 14.21
N THR A 47 -12.16 1.24 13.45
CA THR A 47 -13.58 1.56 13.53
C THR A 47 -14.41 0.32 13.21
N THR A 48 -15.42 0.04 14.05
CA THR A 48 -16.32 -1.11 13.86
C THR A 48 -17.00 -1.07 12.50
N GLY A 49 -16.95 -2.19 11.77
CA GLY A 49 -17.53 -2.30 10.43
C GLY A 49 -16.68 -1.73 9.30
N LEU A 50 -15.50 -1.18 9.63
CA LEU A 50 -14.55 -0.75 8.60
C LEU A 50 -14.01 -1.96 7.85
N ARG A 51 -14.14 -1.92 6.52
CA ARG A 51 -13.55 -2.88 5.58
C ARG A 51 -12.72 -2.11 4.58
N VAL A 52 -11.55 -2.61 4.26
CA VAL A 52 -10.60 -1.95 3.37
C VAL A 52 -10.10 -2.89 2.29
N PHE A 53 -9.72 -2.30 1.16
CA PHE A 53 -8.87 -2.91 0.15
C PHE A 53 -7.61 -2.06 0.05
N SER A 54 -6.45 -2.68 0.02
CA SER A 54 -5.17 -1.97 -0.04
C SER A 54 -4.28 -2.54 -1.13
N THR A 55 -3.62 -1.68 -1.87
CA THR A 55 -2.71 -2.06 -2.94
C THR A 55 -1.39 -2.69 -2.46
N ILE A 56 -1.09 -2.63 -1.16
CA ILE A 56 0.09 -3.30 -0.58
C ILE A 56 -0.20 -4.76 -0.22
N TRP A 57 -1.40 -5.01 0.32
CA TRP A 57 -1.69 -6.32 0.92
C TRP A 57 -2.12 -7.36 -0.12
N ASP A 58 -2.76 -6.89 -1.17
CA ASP A 58 -3.16 -7.70 -2.31
C ASP A 58 -2.28 -7.29 -3.50
N GLY A 59 -0.99 -7.59 -3.42
CA GLY A 59 0.00 -7.26 -4.43
C GLY A 59 -0.40 -7.56 -5.88
N ASP A 60 -1.42 -8.37 -6.06
CA ASP A 60 -2.00 -8.74 -7.34
C ASP A 60 -2.73 -7.59 -8.05
N ALA A 61 -3.12 -6.52 -7.37
CA ALA A 61 -3.86 -5.41 -8.01
C ALA A 61 -3.04 -4.62 -9.04
N PHE A 62 -1.73 -4.69 -8.96
CA PHE A 62 -0.79 -4.03 -9.87
C PHE A 62 0.21 -4.99 -10.51
N TYR A 63 0.03 -6.30 -10.33
CA TYR A 63 0.86 -7.33 -10.96
C TYR A 63 0.35 -7.65 -12.37
N THR A 64 1.27 -7.83 -13.30
CA THR A 64 0.98 -8.44 -14.60
C THR A 64 1.09 -9.96 -14.47
N THR A 65 0.13 -10.71 -14.97
CA THR A 65 -0.01 -12.15 -14.74
C THR A 65 0.69 -13.06 -15.73
N ASP A 66 1.59 -12.60 -16.55
CA ASP A 66 2.35 -13.52 -17.41
C ASP A 66 3.35 -14.42 -16.63
N GLY A 67 3.06 -14.60 -15.36
CA GLY A 67 3.41 -15.82 -14.60
C GLY A 67 4.80 -15.88 -14.04
N TYR A 68 5.73 -14.95 -14.33
CA TYR A 68 7.08 -15.11 -13.83
C TYR A 68 7.72 -13.89 -13.15
N TYR A 69 7.36 -12.65 -13.51
CA TYR A 69 7.88 -11.46 -12.82
C TYR A 69 6.98 -10.25 -13.06
N PRO A 70 6.14 -9.86 -12.09
CA PRO A 70 5.28 -8.70 -12.25
C PRO A 70 6.10 -7.41 -12.21
N TYR A 71 5.94 -6.57 -13.23
CA TYR A 71 6.31 -5.17 -13.08
C TYR A 71 5.33 -4.51 -12.13
N TYR A 72 5.83 -3.73 -11.19
CA TYR A 72 4.96 -2.96 -10.31
C TYR A 72 5.29 -1.49 -10.39
N LEU A 73 4.24 -0.70 -10.42
CA LEU A 73 4.31 0.74 -10.41
C LEU A 73 4.23 1.22 -8.97
N ILE A 74 5.28 1.87 -8.51
CA ILE A 74 5.34 2.44 -7.17
C ILE A 74 5.36 3.95 -7.28
N TRP A 75 4.52 4.60 -6.49
CA TRP A 75 4.64 6.02 -6.25
C TRP A 75 5.42 6.22 -4.95
N MET A 76 6.67 6.65 -5.07
CA MET A 76 7.60 6.71 -3.95
C MET A 76 8.50 7.94 -4.01
N ASP A 77 9.06 8.31 -2.87
CA ASP A 77 10.17 9.23 -2.77
C ASP A 77 11.48 8.43 -2.89
N PRO A 78 12.25 8.60 -3.99
CA PRO A 78 13.49 7.85 -4.21
C PRO A 78 14.63 8.27 -3.27
N ASP A 79 14.55 9.47 -2.69
CA ASP A 79 15.60 10.04 -1.83
C ASP A 79 15.33 9.83 -0.33
N ALA A 80 14.18 9.21 0.02
CA ALA A 80 13.83 8.92 1.40
C ALA A 80 14.83 7.96 2.05
N TYR A 81 15.25 8.26 3.28
CA TYR A 81 15.99 7.30 4.08
C TYR A 81 15.15 6.06 4.38
N GLY A 82 15.60 4.91 3.87
CA GLY A 82 14.85 3.66 3.90
C GLY A 82 13.87 3.59 2.72
N PHE A 83 12.60 3.87 2.95
CA PHE A 83 11.61 4.03 1.88
C PHE A 83 10.47 4.97 2.29
N ALA A 84 9.87 5.60 1.30
CA ALA A 84 8.59 6.29 1.43
C ALA A 84 7.74 5.97 0.21
N VAL A 85 6.55 5.41 0.43
CA VAL A 85 5.66 4.94 -0.65
C VAL A 85 4.25 5.44 -0.46
N VAL A 86 3.54 5.64 -1.56
CA VAL A 86 2.10 5.91 -1.54
C VAL A 86 1.32 4.63 -1.75
N ILE A 87 0.42 4.39 -0.83
CA ILE A 87 -0.50 3.25 -0.83
C ILE A 87 -1.89 3.78 -1.11
N PHE A 88 -2.60 3.17 -2.05
CA PHE A 88 -4.00 3.45 -2.26
C PHE A 88 -4.84 2.51 -1.40
N MET A 89 -5.69 3.07 -0.57
CA MET A 89 -6.57 2.32 0.32
C MET A 89 -8.02 2.72 0.11
N TYR A 90 -8.84 1.78 -0.29
CA TYR A 90 -10.29 1.97 -0.39
C TYR A 90 -10.95 1.60 0.93
N ALA A 91 -11.89 2.42 1.39
CA ALA A 91 -12.67 2.16 2.59
C ALA A 91 -14.17 2.18 2.28
N ASN A 92 -14.92 1.24 2.85
CA ASN A 92 -16.38 1.19 2.69
C ASN A 92 -17.10 2.28 3.49
N ILE A 93 -16.54 2.69 4.62
CA ILE A 93 -17.07 3.72 5.51
C ILE A 93 -15.94 4.63 6.00
N ALA A 94 -16.28 5.78 6.56
CA ALA A 94 -15.33 6.59 7.30
C ALA A 94 -14.86 5.86 8.56
N GLY A 95 -13.57 5.92 8.85
CA GLY A 95 -13.03 5.26 10.02
C GLY A 95 -11.56 5.50 10.25
N THR A 96 -11.04 4.89 11.31
CA THR A 96 -9.64 4.99 11.69
C THR A 96 -9.04 3.59 11.87
N ILE A 97 -7.72 3.48 11.59
CA ILE A 97 -6.89 2.33 11.94
C ILE A 97 -5.73 2.88 12.76
N ARG A 98 -5.60 2.43 14.01
CA ARG A 98 -4.55 2.91 14.92
C ARG A 98 -3.94 1.78 15.71
N GLY A 99 -2.65 1.88 15.98
CA GLY A 99 -1.94 0.93 16.82
C GLY A 99 -0.58 0.54 16.28
N ILE A 100 0.03 -0.41 16.95
CA ILE A 100 1.36 -0.92 16.62
C ILE A 100 1.29 -2.45 16.55
N VAL A 101 1.84 -3.00 15.49
CA VAL A 101 2.05 -4.45 15.33
C VAL A 101 3.54 -4.71 15.27
N VAL A 102 3.96 -5.76 15.97
CA VAL A 102 5.32 -6.27 15.88
C VAL A 102 5.24 -7.72 15.42
N PHE A 103 5.94 -8.04 14.37
CA PHE A 103 6.05 -9.41 13.87
C PHE A 103 7.50 -9.76 13.53
N GLN A 104 7.79 -11.06 13.52
CA GLN A 104 9.08 -11.56 13.06
C GLN A 104 8.99 -11.88 11.59
N ASP A 105 9.86 -11.28 10.82
CA ASP A 105 10.08 -11.67 9.43
C ASP A 105 11.11 -12.81 9.43
N GLU A 106 10.63 -14.04 9.32
CA GLU A 106 11.47 -15.23 9.34
C GLU A 106 12.39 -15.29 8.11
N TYR A 107 11.97 -14.71 7.00
CA TYR A 107 12.74 -14.72 5.76
C TYR A 107 13.98 -13.82 5.84
N TYR A 108 13.85 -12.64 6.42
CA TYR A 108 14.97 -11.71 6.61
C TYR A 108 15.61 -11.83 7.99
N GLY A 109 15.07 -12.65 8.89
CA GLY A 109 15.58 -12.85 10.24
C GLY A 109 15.53 -11.59 11.12
N ARG A 110 14.57 -10.70 10.86
CA ARG A 110 14.43 -9.42 11.57
C ARG A 110 13.03 -9.24 12.14
N SER A 111 12.91 -8.37 13.13
CA SER A 111 11.61 -7.92 13.61
C SER A 111 11.14 -6.71 12.82
N GLU A 112 9.84 -6.68 12.51
CA GLU A 112 9.20 -5.55 11.86
C GLU A 112 8.17 -4.92 12.79
N VAL A 113 8.20 -3.59 12.87
CA VAL A 113 7.28 -2.78 13.67
C VAL A 113 6.46 -1.92 12.74
N LEU A 114 5.17 -2.22 12.62
CA LEU A 114 4.21 -1.42 11.86
C LEU A 114 3.42 -0.54 12.80
N THR A 115 3.47 0.77 12.57
CA THR A 115 2.68 1.76 13.28
C THR A 115 1.59 2.30 12.34
N TYR A 116 0.33 2.17 12.76
CA TYR A 116 -0.82 2.69 12.03
C TYR A 116 -1.35 3.95 12.69
N ASN A 117 -1.49 5.02 11.91
CA ASN A 117 -2.20 6.24 12.26
C ASN A 117 -2.97 6.73 11.04
N VAL A 118 -3.98 5.96 10.65
CA VAL A 118 -4.69 6.12 9.39
C VAL A 118 -6.11 6.59 9.66
N GLU A 119 -6.53 7.65 8.97
CA GLU A 119 -7.89 8.17 8.95
C GLU A 119 -8.45 8.05 7.53
N LEU A 120 -9.54 7.33 7.37
CA LEU A 120 -10.11 7.02 6.08
C LEU A 120 -11.47 7.69 5.89
N ARG A 121 -11.72 8.14 4.67
CA ARG A 121 -13.04 8.53 4.17
C ARG A 121 -13.59 7.40 3.30
N PRO A 122 -14.91 7.31 3.10
CA PRO A 122 -15.48 6.38 2.13
C PRO A 122 -14.86 6.58 0.75
N GLY A 123 -14.52 5.49 0.07
CA GLY A 123 -13.83 5.53 -1.22
C GLY A 123 -12.31 5.46 -1.07
N TRP A 124 -11.61 5.93 -2.11
CA TRP A 124 -10.15 5.88 -2.18
C TRP A 124 -9.48 6.96 -1.32
N ASN A 125 -8.45 6.52 -0.62
CA ASN A 125 -7.58 7.35 0.21
C ASN A 125 -6.13 7.10 -0.19
N THR A 126 -5.28 8.11 -0.05
CA THR A 126 -3.83 7.96 -0.09
C THR A 126 -3.31 7.80 1.33
N VAL A 127 -2.51 6.76 1.53
CA VAL A 127 -1.80 6.48 2.77
C VAL A 127 -0.32 6.50 2.44
N ILE A 128 0.45 7.23 3.21
CA ILE A 128 1.89 7.31 3.05
C ILE A 128 2.51 6.31 4.02
N GLY A 129 3.26 5.37 3.47
CA GLY A 129 4.07 4.44 4.22
C GLY A 129 5.53 4.91 4.20
N THR A 130 6.07 5.17 5.38
CA THR A 130 7.48 5.50 5.53
C THR A 130 8.15 4.47 6.42
N GLY A 131 9.37 4.07 6.10
CA GLY A 131 10.05 3.08 6.92
C GLY A 131 11.53 2.96 6.60
N GLY A 132 12.22 2.20 7.46
CA GLY A 132 13.64 1.97 7.33
C GLY A 132 14.17 1.16 8.51
N PRO A 133 15.48 0.85 8.48
CA PRO A 133 16.12 0.19 9.59
C PRO A 133 16.03 1.03 10.87
N ASP A 134 15.81 0.36 12.00
CA ASP A 134 15.83 1.03 13.30
C ASP A 134 17.25 1.55 13.58
N PRO A 135 17.44 2.83 13.94
CA PRO A 135 18.76 3.39 14.16
C PRO A 135 19.47 2.85 15.41
N ILE A 136 18.75 2.15 16.29
CA ILE A 136 19.28 1.65 17.57
C ILE A 136 19.33 0.12 17.60
N VAL A 137 18.35 -0.54 17.00
CA VAL A 137 18.21 -2.02 17.04
C VAL A 137 18.46 -2.58 15.65
N SER A 138 19.63 -3.18 15.44
CA SER A 138 20.13 -3.64 14.13
C SER A 138 19.21 -4.62 13.40
N ASP A 139 18.42 -5.39 14.15
CA ASP A 139 17.57 -6.44 13.61
C ASP A 139 16.10 -6.02 13.56
N ARG A 140 15.85 -4.71 13.57
CA ARG A 140 14.52 -4.14 13.53
C ARG A 140 14.32 -3.24 12.29
N TRP A 141 13.15 -3.38 11.71
CA TRP A 141 12.67 -2.50 10.65
C TRP A 141 11.39 -1.80 11.12
N ASN A 142 11.34 -0.50 10.98
CA ASN A 142 10.16 0.27 11.37
C ASN A 142 9.42 0.75 10.12
N MET A 143 8.09 0.67 10.16
CA MET A 143 7.21 1.24 9.15
C MET A 143 6.07 2.00 9.81
N THR A 144 5.79 3.19 9.32
CA THR A 144 4.66 4.02 9.77
C THR A 144 3.73 4.29 8.60
N LEU A 145 2.43 4.12 8.83
CA LEU A 145 1.37 4.35 7.87
C LEU A 145 0.51 5.51 8.36
N VAL A 146 0.42 6.56 7.55
CA VAL A 146 -0.41 7.74 7.85
C VAL A 146 -1.25 8.14 6.64
N THR A 147 -2.46 8.59 6.87
CA THR A 147 -3.23 9.23 5.79
C THR A 147 -2.60 10.57 5.46
N GLY A 148 -2.33 10.80 4.19
CA GLY A 148 -1.68 12.03 3.77
C GLY A 148 -1.81 12.27 2.27
N ARG A 149 -1.43 13.49 1.88
CA ARG A 149 -1.24 13.85 0.48
C ARG A 149 0.26 13.79 0.22
N PRO A 150 0.71 12.97 -0.75
CA PRO A 150 2.12 12.94 -1.11
C PRO A 150 2.55 14.32 -1.63
N GLY A 151 3.75 14.72 -1.28
CA GLY A 151 4.38 15.95 -1.77
C GLY A 151 5.00 15.75 -3.16
N ASP A 152 5.68 16.77 -3.66
CA ASP A 152 6.30 16.79 -4.99
C ASP A 152 7.53 15.87 -5.07
N GLU A 153 8.06 15.41 -3.94
CA GLU A 153 9.15 14.43 -3.84
C GLU A 153 8.74 13.03 -4.29
N PHE A 154 7.44 12.71 -4.27
CA PHE A 154 6.95 11.42 -4.71
C PHE A 154 6.84 11.35 -6.22
N VAL A 155 7.49 10.35 -6.81
CA VAL A 155 7.47 10.08 -8.24
C VAL A 155 7.03 8.66 -8.54
N TRP A 156 6.50 8.44 -9.73
CA TRP A 156 6.16 7.11 -10.21
C TRP A 156 7.42 6.39 -10.69
N ILE A 157 7.67 5.23 -10.13
CA ILE A 157 8.78 4.36 -10.53
C ILE A 157 8.22 3.04 -11.00
N LEU A 158 8.61 2.65 -12.22
CA LEU A 158 8.37 1.30 -12.73
C LEU A 158 9.55 0.43 -12.28
N ARG A 159 9.30 -0.51 -11.40
CA ARG A 159 10.30 -1.48 -10.97
C ARG A 159 10.18 -2.78 -11.75
N GLU A 160 11.32 -3.23 -12.25
CA GLU A 160 11.48 -4.61 -12.72
C GLU A 160 11.69 -5.53 -11.52
N PRO A 161 11.15 -6.75 -11.56
CA PRO A 161 11.41 -7.73 -10.53
C PRO A 161 12.90 -8.10 -10.49
N GLY A 162 13.49 -8.05 -9.33
CA GLY A 162 14.87 -8.52 -9.11
C GLY A 162 15.97 -7.48 -9.17
N ASN A 163 15.64 -6.20 -9.24
CA ASN A 163 16.60 -5.10 -9.03
C ASN A 163 16.29 -4.34 -7.75
#